data_9ad418dadd7b2ea210da588292e813da
#
_entry.id   9ad418dadd7b2ea210da588292e813da
#
_cell.length_a   1.000
_cell.length_b   1.000
_cell.length_c   1.000
_cell.angle_alpha   90.00
_cell.angle_beta   90.00
_cell.angle_gamma   90.00
#
_symmetry.space_group_name_H-M   'P 1'
#
loop_
_entity.id
_entity.type
_entity.pdbx_description
1 polymer ?
#
loop_
_entity_poly.entity_id
_entity_poly.type
_entity_poly.pdbx_seq_one_letter_code
_entity_poly.pdbx_strand_id
1 'polypeptide(L)'
;MASVTLQLDATTRAQMKATYADYLLEPVPHSEFRAQVDGVTITAYASGKVLFQGKDVEAQLARWQGQASAAPATKKSASSDKVKPVKHDHLPNDFANWTIIGSDEVGNGSYFGALTVCAVYLDAGDRAKIEGLGVKDSKLLTDAQILDLAPKLRQVLTHELTICSPAKYNEANKTRNANAIKVSLHNFTIQKLLAKLSARQKLALQGVLIDEFTSPQNYFNYLKKEAHPLTKGLYFAEKGESTHLAVACASIIARAWFLESLTTFGAPYDVVLPSGAGANVDAFAAKLIKKYGPDVLRETAKL
;
A
#
# COMPACT_ATOMS: atom_id res chain seq x y z
N MET A 1 -2.72 21.25 -3.11
CA MET A 1 -1.40 21.87 -2.91
C MET A 1 -0.42 21.16 -3.84
N ALA A 2 0.40 21.90 -4.58
CA ALA A 2 1.44 21.30 -5.41
C ALA A 2 2.59 20.81 -4.53
N SER A 3 3.23 19.71 -4.90
CA SER A 3 4.38 19.14 -4.22
C SER A 3 5.40 18.68 -5.24
N VAL A 4 6.64 19.16 -5.13
CA VAL A 4 7.75 18.83 -6.03
C VAL A 4 8.99 18.50 -5.22
N THR A 5 9.76 17.51 -5.67
CA THR A 5 11.02 17.10 -5.01
C THR A 5 12.19 17.28 -5.98
N LEU A 6 13.27 17.91 -5.51
CA LEU A 6 14.56 17.94 -6.18
C LEU A 6 15.57 17.06 -5.44
N GLN A 7 16.55 16.53 -6.20
CA GLN A 7 17.73 15.89 -5.62
C GLN A 7 18.89 16.90 -5.73
N LEU A 8 19.41 17.34 -4.59
CA LEU A 8 20.47 18.34 -4.52
C LEU A 8 21.66 17.80 -3.71
N ASP A 9 22.88 18.18 -4.09
CA ASP A 9 24.07 17.84 -3.33
C ASP A 9 24.17 18.62 -1.99
N ALA A 10 25.10 18.25 -1.15
CA ALA A 10 25.25 18.84 0.19
C ALA A 10 25.64 20.33 0.15
N THR A 11 26.44 20.73 -0.87
CA THR A 11 26.87 22.11 -1.04
C THR A 11 25.70 23.01 -1.41
N THR A 12 24.87 22.56 -2.36
CA THR A 12 23.66 23.27 -2.80
C THR A 12 22.64 23.38 -1.66
N ARG A 13 22.46 22.33 -0.85
CA ARG A 13 21.56 22.38 0.32
C ARG A 13 22.06 23.34 1.38
N ALA A 14 23.37 23.41 1.62
CA ALA A 14 23.95 24.40 2.54
C ALA A 14 23.74 25.86 2.06
N GLN A 15 23.88 26.11 0.74
CA GLN A 15 23.55 27.39 0.13
C GLN A 15 22.07 27.73 0.28
N MET A 16 21.16 26.75 0.06
CA MET A 16 19.73 26.94 0.28
C MET A 16 19.42 27.32 1.71
N LYS A 17 20.01 26.63 2.68
CA LYS A 17 19.84 26.93 4.11
C LYS A 17 20.26 28.36 4.44
N ALA A 18 21.39 28.82 3.89
CA ALA A 18 21.86 30.19 4.06
C ALA A 18 20.93 31.21 3.39
N THR A 19 20.44 30.90 2.17
CA THR A 19 19.52 31.78 1.43
C THR A 19 18.16 31.94 2.13
N TYR A 20 17.70 30.93 2.87
CA TYR A 20 16.45 30.97 3.60
C TYR A 20 16.62 31.12 5.11
N ALA A 21 17.75 31.69 5.57
CA ALA A 21 18.09 31.82 6.99
C ALA A 21 17.00 32.55 7.82
N ASP A 22 16.40 33.60 7.24
CA ASP A 22 15.37 34.41 7.91
C ASP A 22 13.95 33.73 7.88
N TYR A 23 13.80 32.61 7.18
CA TYR A 23 12.54 31.92 6.97
C TYR A 23 12.54 30.50 7.55
N LEU A 24 13.54 30.19 8.37
CA LEU A 24 13.68 28.84 8.95
C LEU A 24 12.55 28.54 9.93
N LEU A 25 12.06 27.32 9.87
CA LEU A 25 11.10 26.73 10.81
C LEU A 25 11.77 25.63 11.63
N GLU A 26 11.12 25.21 12.70
CA GLU A 26 11.50 24.02 13.45
C GLU A 26 11.70 22.82 12.50
N PRO A 27 12.86 22.16 12.56
CA PRO A 27 13.13 21.00 11.69
C PRO A 27 12.22 19.82 12.04
N VAL A 28 11.82 19.07 11.02
CA VAL A 28 11.10 17.80 11.22
C VAL A 28 12.11 16.64 11.32
N PRO A 29 11.73 15.49 11.89
CA PRO A 29 12.63 14.33 11.99
C PRO A 29 13.31 14.01 10.66
N HIS A 30 14.63 13.79 10.69
CA HIS A 30 15.49 13.49 9.53
C HIS A 30 15.69 14.65 8.53
N SER A 31 15.21 15.87 8.79
CA SER A 31 15.51 17.03 7.94
C SER A 31 16.79 17.76 8.40
N GLU A 32 17.54 18.30 7.42
CA GLU A 32 18.67 19.21 7.67
C GLU A 32 18.19 20.63 7.98
N PHE A 33 17.13 21.06 7.30
CA PHE A 33 16.42 22.30 7.57
C PHE A 33 15.01 22.28 7.00
N ARG A 34 14.19 23.19 7.50
CA ARG A 34 12.86 23.51 7.00
C ARG A 34 12.69 25.01 6.94
N ALA A 35 12.12 25.53 5.87
CA ALA A 35 11.85 26.97 5.70
C ALA A 35 10.47 27.19 5.09
N GLN A 36 9.88 28.37 5.30
CA GLN A 36 8.63 28.77 4.66
C GLN A 36 8.79 30.15 4.00
N VAL A 37 8.67 30.19 2.67
CA VAL A 37 8.85 31.39 1.85
C VAL A 37 7.70 31.50 0.87
N ASP A 38 7.02 32.65 0.81
CA ASP A 38 5.92 32.96 -0.12
C ASP A 38 4.83 31.88 -0.15
N GLY A 39 4.50 31.29 1.01
CA GLY A 39 3.49 30.24 1.12
C GLY A 39 3.96 28.87 0.64
N VAL A 40 5.24 28.71 0.31
CA VAL A 40 5.90 27.44 -0.02
C VAL A 40 6.72 26.95 1.15
N THR A 41 6.45 25.75 1.63
CA THR A 41 7.29 25.06 2.62
C THR A 41 8.37 24.26 1.89
N ILE A 42 9.62 24.49 2.27
CA ILE A 42 10.80 23.82 1.71
C ILE A 42 11.40 22.96 2.84
N THR A 43 11.53 21.66 2.63
CA THR A 43 12.13 20.73 3.59
C THR A 43 13.28 19.97 2.94
N ALA A 44 14.49 20.16 3.43
CA ALA A 44 15.69 19.47 2.97
C ALA A 44 16.05 18.30 3.89
N TYR A 45 16.34 17.15 3.32
CA TYR A 45 16.68 15.93 4.04
C TYR A 45 18.15 15.55 3.81
N ALA A 46 18.76 14.90 4.80
CA ALA A 46 20.14 14.39 4.71
C ALA A 46 20.37 13.41 3.54
N SER A 47 19.30 12.79 3.03
CA SER A 47 19.33 11.94 1.83
C SER A 47 19.58 12.69 0.51
N GLY A 48 19.66 14.04 0.56
CA GLY A 48 19.77 14.88 -0.63
C GLY A 48 18.44 15.31 -1.23
N LYS A 49 17.31 14.77 -0.76
CA LYS A 49 15.98 15.18 -1.21
C LYS A 49 15.60 16.54 -0.62
N VAL A 50 15.07 17.42 -1.46
CA VAL A 50 14.49 18.69 -1.05
C VAL A 50 13.06 18.76 -1.55
N LEU A 51 12.10 18.84 -0.62
CA LEU A 51 10.66 18.84 -0.89
C LEU A 51 10.12 20.28 -0.83
N PHE A 52 9.44 20.71 -1.89
CA PHE A 52 8.73 21.98 -2.00
C PHE A 52 7.22 21.71 -1.97
N GLN A 53 6.49 22.35 -1.05
CA GLN A 53 5.04 22.17 -0.88
C GLN A 53 4.35 23.54 -0.74
N GLY A 54 3.35 23.80 -1.56
CA GLY A 54 2.61 25.08 -1.52
C GLY A 54 1.71 25.30 -2.72
N LYS A 55 1.21 26.54 -2.87
CA LYS A 55 0.37 26.90 -4.02
C LYS A 55 1.22 27.27 -5.25
N ASP A 56 2.30 28.02 -5.08
CA ASP A 56 3.16 28.54 -6.16
C ASP A 56 4.61 28.03 -6.03
N VAL A 57 4.77 26.70 -6.05
CA VAL A 57 6.08 26.06 -5.89
C VAL A 57 7.05 26.37 -7.03
N GLU A 58 6.57 26.76 -8.20
CA GLU A 58 7.35 26.94 -9.43
C GLU A 58 8.39 28.10 -9.30
N ALA A 59 8.02 29.19 -8.65
CA ALA A 59 8.91 30.32 -8.45
C ALA A 59 10.13 29.97 -7.57
N GLN A 60 9.90 29.20 -6.49
CA GLN A 60 10.97 28.75 -5.61
C GLN A 60 11.77 27.60 -6.25
N LEU A 61 11.13 26.76 -7.04
CA LEU A 61 11.76 25.66 -7.75
C LEU A 61 12.74 26.16 -8.82
N ALA A 62 12.34 27.18 -9.60
CA ALA A 62 13.15 27.77 -10.68
C ALA A 62 14.51 28.26 -10.21
N ARG A 63 14.64 28.71 -8.95
CA ARG A 63 15.91 29.17 -8.37
C ARG A 63 16.95 28.05 -8.22
N TRP A 64 16.50 26.79 -8.09
CA TRP A 64 17.35 25.65 -7.73
C TRP A 64 17.36 24.53 -8.76
N GLN A 65 16.47 24.55 -9.76
CA GLN A 65 16.40 23.53 -10.83
C GLN A 65 17.70 23.43 -11.65
N GLY A 66 18.40 24.54 -11.87
CA GLY A 66 19.66 24.56 -12.60
C GLY A 66 20.85 23.95 -11.84
N GLN A 67 20.71 23.68 -10.56
CA GLN A 67 21.74 23.12 -9.67
C GLN A 67 21.42 21.68 -9.26
N ALA A 68 20.33 21.12 -9.75
CA ALA A 68 19.98 19.72 -9.51
C ALA A 68 20.98 18.80 -10.22
N SER A 69 21.64 17.93 -9.45
CA SER A 69 22.40 16.83 -10.05
C SER A 69 21.43 15.96 -10.82
N ALA A 70 21.81 15.55 -12.03
CA ALA A 70 20.94 14.79 -12.94
C ALA A 70 20.43 13.51 -12.30
N ALA A 71 19.19 13.55 -11.80
CA ALA A 71 18.40 12.41 -11.38
C ALA A 71 16.93 12.66 -11.79
N PRO A 72 16.15 11.63 -12.11
CA PRO A 72 15.09 11.68 -13.10
C PRO A 72 13.89 12.55 -12.69
N ALA A 73 13.37 13.21 -13.72
CA ALA A 73 12.35 14.24 -13.73
C ALA A 73 11.03 13.88 -13.04
N THR A 74 10.58 14.88 -12.31
CA THR A 74 9.19 15.32 -11.98
C THR A 74 8.05 14.63 -12.72
N LYS A 75 7.08 14.15 -12.00
CA LYS A 75 5.73 13.91 -12.54
C LYS A 75 4.84 15.12 -12.28
N LYS A 76 4.56 15.90 -13.32
CA LYS A 76 3.38 16.77 -13.41
C LYS A 76 2.16 15.85 -13.51
N SER A 77 1.19 16.06 -12.64
CA SER A 77 -0.15 15.52 -12.85
C SER A 77 -0.83 16.32 -13.97
N ALA A 78 -0.90 15.74 -15.15
CA ALA A 78 -1.86 16.09 -16.18
C ALA A 78 -2.34 14.78 -16.80
N SER A 79 -3.64 14.59 -16.74
CA SER A 79 -4.37 13.50 -17.33
C SER A 79 -4.03 13.32 -18.81
N SER A 80 -3.48 12.17 -19.18
CA SER A 80 -3.77 11.47 -20.43
C SER A 80 -3.18 10.07 -20.35
N ASP A 81 -4.06 9.09 -20.53
CA ASP A 81 -3.75 7.68 -20.57
C ASP A 81 -2.66 7.34 -21.57
N LYS A 82 -1.49 6.96 -21.05
CA LYS A 82 -0.57 6.00 -21.67
C LYS A 82 0.11 5.26 -20.53
N VAL A 83 -0.38 4.06 -20.23
CA VAL A 83 0.26 3.10 -19.34
C VAL A 83 1.67 2.84 -19.87
N LYS A 84 2.69 3.42 -19.21
CA LYS A 84 4.07 2.99 -19.44
C LYS A 84 4.23 1.61 -18.81
N PRO A 85 4.79 0.63 -19.53
CA PRO A 85 5.06 -0.68 -18.94
C PRO A 85 6.01 -0.50 -17.75
N VAL A 86 5.59 -1.04 -16.58
CA VAL A 86 6.43 -1.13 -15.39
C VAL A 86 7.56 -2.12 -15.75
N LYS A 87 8.81 -1.70 -15.68
CA LYS A 87 9.94 -2.59 -15.93
C LYS A 87 10.10 -3.49 -14.69
N HIS A 88 9.79 -4.75 -14.86
CA HIS A 88 10.00 -5.82 -13.87
C HIS A 88 11.34 -6.52 -14.16
N ASP A 89 12.44 -5.80 -14.07
CA ASP A 89 13.79 -6.29 -14.50
C ASP A 89 14.29 -7.52 -13.69
N HIS A 90 13.54 -7.99 -12.68
CA HIS A 90 13.92 -9.13 -11.82
C HIS A 90 12.93 -10.30 -11.86
N LEU A 91 11.86 -10.21 -12.63
CA LEU A 91 10.93 -11.33 -12.78
C LEU A 91 11.37 -12.21 -13.95
N PRO A 92 11.19 -13.54 -13.84
CA PRO A 92 11.46 -14.45 -14.94
C PRO A 92 10.66 -14.10 -16.20
N ASN A 93 11.19 -14.48 -17.36
CA ASN A 93 10.45 -14.36 -18.61
C ASN A 93 9.13 -15.12 -18.53
N ASP A 94 8.10 -14.58 -19.17
CA ASP A 94 6.75 -15.17 -19.20
C ASP A 94 6.08 -15.36 -17.82
N PHE A 95 6.55 -14.61 -16.81
CA PHE A 95 6.06 -14.71 -15.43
C PHE A 95 4.54 -14.50 -15.34
N ALA A 96 3.97 -13.65 -16.19
CA ALA A 96 2.53 -13.41 -16.24
C ALA A 96 1.70 -14.68 -16.50
N ASN A 97 2.27 -15.73 -17.11
CA ASN A 97 1.62 -16.99 -17.41
C ASN A 97 1.94 -18.11 -16.40
N TRP A 98 2.81 -17.87 -15.44
CA TRP A 98 3.16 -18.87 -14.45
C TRP A 98 1.97 -19.31 -13.60
N THR A 99 2.04 -20.52 -13.09
CA THR A 99 1.14 -21.00 -12.02
C THR A 99 1.70 -20.52 -10.69
N ILE A 100 1.05 -19.55 -10.07
CA ILE A 100 1.55 -18.93 -8.84
C ILE A 100 0.47 -18.76 -7.76
N ILE A 101 0.93 -18.46 -6.55
CA ILE A 101 0.11 -17.77 -5.55
C ILE A 101 0.37 -16.27 -5.68
N GLY A 102 -0.68 -15.47 -5.87
CA GLY A 102 -0.64 -14.00 -5.76
C GLY A 102 -1.17 -13.56 -4.41
N SER A 103 -0.53 -12.57 -3.77
CA SER A 103 -0.96 -12.06 -2.47
C SER A 103 -0.96 -10.54 -2.45
N ASP A 104 -2.02 -9.95 -1.89
CA ASP A 104 -2.21 -8.50 -1.75
C ASP A 104 -2.93 -8.17 -0.44
N GLU A 105 -2.77 -6.91 0.04
CA GLU A 105 -3.42 -6.40 1.23
C GLU A 105 -4.25 -5.15 0.96
N VAL A 106 -5.37 -5.00 1.69
CA VAL A 106 -6.24 -3.82 1.65
C VAL A 106 -6.55 -3.33 3.06
N GLY A 107 -6.68 -2.01 3.21
CA GLY A 107 -7.05 -1.34 4.45
C GLY A 107 -5.91 -0.64 5.18
N ASN A 108 -4.65 -0.78 4.72
CA ASN A 108 -3.50 -0.11 5.35
C ASN A 108 -3.62 1.43 5.36
N GLY A 109 -4.19 2.03 4.31
CA GLY A 109 -4.39 3.48 4.19
C GLY A 109 -5.72 3.98 4.78
N SER A 110 -6.49 3.13 5.44
CA SER A 110 -7.77 3.50 6.05
C SER A 110 -7.66 3.55 7.56
N TYR A 111 -8.18 4.60 8.17
CA TYR A 111 -8.24 4.74 9.62
C TYR A 111 -9.17 3.69 10.24
N PHE A 112 -10.41 3.59 9.73
CA PHE A 112 -11.37 2.59 10.16
C PHE A 112 -11.25 1.27 9.41
N GLY A 113 -11.83 0.22 9.98
CA GLY A 113 -11.93 -1.11 9.39
C GLY A 113 -10.69 -1.98 9.54
N ALA A 114 -10.76 -3.19 9.01
CA ALA A 114 -9.71 -4.19 9.12
C ALA A 114 -8.50 -3.89 8.22
N LEU A 115 -7.38 -4.54 8.51
CA LEU A 115 -6.34 -4.83 7.53
C LEU A 115 -6.59 -6.25 7.01
N THR A 116 -6.85 -6.40 5.71
CA THR A 116 -7.20 -7.68 5.07
C THR A 116 -6.08 -8.11 4.15
N VAL A 117 -5.66 -9.36 4.22
CA VAL A 117 -4.69 -9.96 3.30
C VAL A 117 -5.32 -11.17 2.64
N CYS A 118 -5.29 -11.23 1.31
CA CYS A 118 -5.73 -12.38 0.54
C CYS A 118 -4.56 -12.99 -0.23
N ALA A 119 -4.57 -14.31 -0.33
CA ALA A 119 -3.70 -15.08 -1.20
C ALA A 119 -4.56 -15.96 -2.12
N VAL A 120 -4.25 -15.98 -3.42
CA VAL A 120 -4.98 -16.72 -4.46
C VAL A 120 -4.01 -17.59 -5.23
N TYR A 121 -4.29 -18.90 -5.32
CA TYR A 121 -3.63 -19.80 -6.26
C TYR A 121 -4.29 -19.66 -7.62
N LEU A 122 -3.49 -19.56 -8.68
CA LEU A 122 -3.97 -19.41 -10.04
C LEU A 122 -3.13 -20.26 -11.01
N ASP A 123 -3.75 -21.21 -11.67
CA ASP A 123 -3.19 -21.96 -12.78
C ASP A 123 -3.89 -21.64 -14.12
N ALA A 124 -3.48 -22.30 -15.21
CA ALA A 124 -4.07 -22.07 -16.51
C ALA A 124 -5.57 -22.45 -16.57
N GLY A 125 -5.99 -23.48 -15.84
CA GLY A 125 -7.39 -23.87 -15.75
C GLY A 125 -8.23 -22.86 -14.98
N ASP A 126 -7.68 -22.26 -13.94
CA ASP A 126 -8.34 -21.20 -13.17
C ASP A 126 -8.47 -19.91 -13.99
N ARG A 127 -7.45 -19.57 -14.82
CA ARG A 127 -7.54 -18.43 -15.75
C ARG A 127 -8.74 -18.56 -16.68
N ALA A 128 -8.96 -19.74 -17.27
CA ALA A 128 -10.11 -19.97 -18.15
C ALA A 128 -11.46 -19.78 -17.43
N LYS A 129 -11.55 -20.13 -16.13
CA LYS A 129 -12.77 -19.95 -15.33
C LYS A 129 -13.12 -18.49 -15.06
N ILE A 130 -12.13 -17.62 -14.98
CA ILE A 130 -12.31 -16.19 -14.69
C ILE A 130 -12.21 -15.31 -15.95
N GLU A 131 -11.92 -15.91 -17.09
CA GLU A 131 -12.00 -15.24 -18.39
C GLU A 131 -13.42 -14.67 -18.58
N GLY A 132 -13.52 -13.43 -18.98
CA GLY A 132 -14.81 -12.75 -19.14
C GLY A 132 -15.44 -12.19 -17.87
N LEU A 133 -14.93 -12.47 -16.66
CA LEU A 133 -15.41 -11.83 -15.42
C LEU A 133 -14.99 -10.37 -15.28
N GLY A 134 -14.14 -9.87 -16.17
CA GLY A 134 -13.68 -8.47 -16.12
C GLY A 134 -12.68 -8.20 -15.00
N VAL A 135 -11.90 -9.21 -14.59
CA VAL A 135 -10.82 -9.04 -13.61
C VAL A 135 -9.77 -8.10 -14.17
N LYS A 136 -9.51 -7.04 -13.45
CA LYS A 136 -8.50 -6.02 -13.75
C LYS A 136 -7.98 -5.42 -12.45
N ASP A 137 -7.08 -4.45 -12.53
CA ASP A 137 -6.61 -3.70 -11.35
C ASP A 137 -7.81 -3.24 -10.51
N SER A 138 -7.83 -3.64 -9.24
CA SER A 138 -8.92 -3.34 -8.31
C SER A 138 -9.16 -1.84 -8.12
N LYS A 139 -8.13 -1.01 -8.37
CA LYS A 139 -8.20 0.44 -8.31
C LYS A 139 -9.03 1.06 -9.45
N LEU A 140 -9.23 0.31 -10.54
CA LEU A 140 -10.06 0.69 -11.68
C LEU A 140 -11.52 0.23 -11.54
N LEU A 141 -11.84 -0.52 -10.48
CA LEU A 141 -13.18 -1.00 -10.17
C LEU A 141 -13.84 -0.12 -9.09
N THR A 142 -15.12 0.13 -9.25
CA THR A 142 -15.95 0.74 -8.19
C THR A 142 -16.18 -0.26 -7.05
N ASP A 143 -16.54 0.24 -5.86
CA ASP A 143 -16.85 -0.65 -4.73
C ASP A 143 -18.03 -1.60 -5.04
N ALA A 144 -19.02 -1.14 -5.80
CA ALA A 144 -20.13 -1.99 -6.25
C ALA A 144 -19.66 -3.13 -7.16
N GLN A 145 -18.74 -2.85 -8.10
CA GLN A 145 -18.14 -3.89 -8.97
C GLN A 145 -17.29 -4.88 -8.16
N ILE A 146 -16.54 -4.39 -7.17
CA ILE A 146 -15.75 -5.24 -6.25
C ILE A 146 -16.66 -6.19 -5.48
N LEU A 147 -17.75 -5.68 -4.90
CA LEU A 147 -18.70 -6.47 -4.11
C LEU A 147 -19.48 -7.49 -4.96
N ASP A 148 -19.71 -7.23 -6.24
CA ASP A 148 -20.32 -8.18 -7.18
C ASP A 148 -19.32 -9.24 -7.66
N LEU A 149 -18.08 -8.86 -7.93
CA LEU A 149 -17.07 -9.73 -8.52
C LEU A 149 -16.40 -10.67 -7.51
N ALA A 150 -16.12 -10.20 -6.31
CA ALA A 150 -15.40 -10.97 -5.30
C ALA A 150 -16.09 -12.28 -4.90
N PRO A 151 -17.42 -12.37 -4.70
CA PRO A 151 -18.10 -13.65 -4.48
C PRO A 151 -17.91 -14.66 -5.60
N LYS A 152 -17.93 -14.21 -6.87
CA LYS A 152 -17.74 -15.05 -8.05
C LYS A 152 -16.31 -15.63 -8.08
N LEU A 153 -15.30 -14.80 -7.79
CA LEU A 153 -13.91 -15.24 -7.69
C LEU A 153 -13.71 -16.25 -6.56
N ARG A 154 -14.30 -16.00 -5.38
CA ARG A 154 -14.21 -16.91 -4.23
C ARG A 154 -14.82 -18.29 -4.51
N GLN A 155 -15.82 -18.37 -5.36
CA GLN A 155 -16.46 -19.65 -5.74
C GLN A 155 -15.56 -20.53 -6.60
N VAL A 156 -14.74 -19.93 -7.49
CA VAL A 156 -14.01 -20.67 -8.52
C VAL A 156 -12.51 -20.79 -8.24
N LEU A 157 -11.95 -19.94 -7.35
CA LEU A 157 -10.51 -19.90 -7.08
C LEU A 157 -10.17 -20.47 -5.70
N THR A 158 -9.09 -21.23 -5.64
CA THR A 158 -8.50 -21.65 -4.36
C THR A 158 -7.81 -20.44 -3.73
N HIS A 159 -8.31 -20.01 -2.60
CA HIS A 159 -7.85 -18.81 -1.91
C HIS A 159 -7.82 -18.96 -0.39
N GLU A 160 -7.09 -18.09 0.26
CA GLU A 160 -7.11 -17.87 1.71
C GLU A 160 -7.19 -16.39 2.00
N LEU A 161 -7.91 -16.04 3.05
CA LEU A 161 -8.08 -14.68 3.52
C LEU A 161 -7.77 -14.59 5.02
N THR A 162 -7.03 -13.58 5.40
CA THR A 162 -6.79 -13.23 6.80
C THR A 162 -7.31 -11.82 7.07
N ILE A 163 -8.14 -11.70 8.10
CA ILE A 163 -8.71 -10.43 8.55
C ILE A 163 -8.06 -10.07 9.89
N CYS A 164 -7.27 -8.99 9.89
CA CYS A 164 -6.75 -8.40 11.11
C CYS A 164 -7.71 -7.29 11.56
N SER A 165 -8.51 -7.56 12.59
CA SER A 165 -9.44 -6.56 13.14
C SER A 165 -8.67 -5.36 13.70
N PRO A 166 -9.33 -4.18 13.85
CA PRO A 166 -8.71 -3.01 14.48
C PRO A 166 -8.10 -3.33 15.85
N ALA A 167 -8.82 -4.03 16.71
CA ALA A 167 -8.31 -4.42 18.03
C ALA A 167 -7.04 -5.27 17.96
N LYS A 168 -6.98 -6.27 17.05
CA LYS A 168 -5.79 -7.09 16.83
C LYS A 168 -4.64 -6.29 16.23
N TYR A 169 -4.94 -5.39 15.30
CA TYR A 169 -3.95 -4.49 14.73
C TYR A 169 -3.32 -3.61 15.81
N ASN A 170 -4.15 -2.97 16.64
CA ASN A 170 -3.71 -2.08 17.71
C ASN A 170 -2.85 -2.82 18.75
N GLU A 171 -3.20 -4.07 19.09
CA GLU A 171 -2.37 -4.89 19.96
C GLU A 171 -1.00 -5.21 19.34
N ALA A 172 -0.98 -5.62 18.08
CA ALA A 172 0.26 -5.89 17.37
C ALA A 172 1.12 -4.63 17.18
N ASN A 173 0.49 -3.46 16.94
CA ASN A 173 1.16 -2.19 16.70
C ASN A 173 1.91 -1.64 17.92
N LYS A 174 1.61 -2.13 19.13
CA LYS A 174 2.38 -1.79 20.35
C LYS A 174 3.85 -2.21 20.27
N THR A 175 4.16 -3.26 19.52
CA THR A 175 5.51 -3.86 19.46
C THR A 175 6.05 -4.01 18.05
N ARG A 176 5.21 -3.82 17.03
CA ARG A 176 5.53 -4.00 15.61
C ARG A 176 5.05 -2.80 14.80
N ASN A 177 5.81 -2.36 13.82
CA ASN A 177 5.32 -1.37 12.87
C ASN A 177 4.40 -2.00 11.82
N ALA A 178 3.69 -1.17 11.06
CA ALA A 178 2.73 -1.60 10.05
C ALA A 178 3.31 -2.57 9.01
N ASN A 179 4.57 -2.37 8.56
CA ASN A 179 5.21 -3.28 7.61
C ASN A 179 5.48 -4.65 8.23
N ALA A 180 5.92 -4.72 9.48
CA ALA A 180 6.12 -5.99 10.19
C ALA A 180 4.79 -6.75 10.34
N ILE A 181 3.70 -6.04 10.66
CA ILE A 181 2.35 -6.64 10.76
C ILE A 181 1.94 -7.20 9.39
N LYS A 182 2.10 -6.43 8.30
CA LYS A 182 1.78 -6.89 6.94
C LYS A 182 2.58 -8.14 6.55
N VAL A 183 3.90 -8.14 6.79
CA VAL A 183 4.74 -9.31 6.51
C VAL A 183 4.24 -10.55 7.24
N SER A 184 3.90 -10.42 8.53
CA SER A 184 3.33 -11.54 9.32
C SER A 184 2.02 -12.05 8.72
N LEU A 185 1.13 -11.15 8.30
CA LEU A 185 -0.16 -11.51 7.71
C LEU A 185 0.01 -12.19 6.35
N HIS A 186 0.87 -11.67 5.46
CA HIS A 186 1.16 -12.31 4.17
C HIS A 186 1.73 -13.70 4.37
N ASN A 187 2.77 -13.84 5.22
CA ASN A 187 3.39 -15.12 5.51
C ASN A 187 2.36 -16.15 6.03
N PHE A 188 1.53 -15.74 6.99
CA PHE A 188 0.49 -16.59 7.57
C PHE A 188 -0.57 -16.99 6.53
N THR A 189 -1.08 -16.04 5.74
CA THR A 189 -2.12 -16.29 4.74
C THR A 189 -1.63 -17.21 3.63
N ILE A 190 -0.40 -16.98 3.13
CA ILE A 190 0.21 -17.81 2.09
C ILE A 190 0.42 -19.24 2.60
N GLN A 191 0.91 -19.41 3.83
CA GLN A 191 1.11 -20.74 4.41
C GLN A 191 -0.21 -21.49 4.59
N LYS A 192 -1.26 -20.83 5.03
CA LYS A 192 -2.60 -21.43 5.10
C LYS A 192 -3.10 -21.86 3.73
N LEU A 193 -2.89 -21.05 2.71
CA LEU A 193 -3.24 -21.42 1.34
C LEU A 193 -2.42 -22.63 0.87
N LEU A 194 -1.10 -22.62 1.09
CA LEU A 194 -0.24 -23.75 0.76
C LEU A 194 -0.69 -25.06 1.42
N ALA A 195 -1.17 -25.00 2.66
CA ALA A 195 -1.71 -26.16 3.36
C ALA A 195 -2.98 -26.72 2.70
N LYS A 196 -3.82 -25.85 2.11
CA LYS A 196 -5.04 -26.25 1.39
C LYS A 196 -4.81 -26.85 0.01
N LEU A 197 -3.67 -26.55 -0.63
CA LEU A 197 -3.37 -27.02 -1.99
C LEU A 197 -3.23 -28.55 -2.01
N SER A 198 -3.82 -29.17 -3.04
CA SER A 198 -3.59 -30.58 -3.37
C SER A 198 -2.14 -30.86 -3.76
N ALA A 199 -1.72 -32.10 -3.73
CA ALA A 199 -0.38 -32.50 -4.16
C ALA A 199 -0.07 -32.07 -5.60
N ARG A 200 -1.04 -32.16 -6.51
CA ARG A 200 -0.93 -31.72 -7.92
C ARG A 200 -0.70 -30.21 -8.01
N GLN A 201 -1.47 -29.40 -7.25
CA GLN A 201 -1.33 -27.95 -7.23
C GLN A 201 0.04 -27.52 -6.65
N LYS A 202 0.49 -28.17 -5.58
CA LYS A 202 1.83 -27.93 -5.01
C LYS A 202 2.95 -28.22 -5.99
N LEU A 203 2.82 -29.30 -6.76
CA LEU A 203 3.81 -29.68 -7.78
C LEU A 203 3.84 -28.70 -8.96
N ALA A 204 2.68 -28.16 -9.33
CA ALA A 204 2.55 -27.19 -10.41
C ALA A 204 2.98 -25.76 -10.01
N LEU A 205 3.05 -25.47 -8.71
CA LEU A 205 3.34 -24.12 -8.20
C LEU A 205 4.79 -23.70 -8.53
N GLN A 206 4.94 -22.59 -9.26
CA GLN A 206 6.21 -22.07 -9.73
C GLN A 206 6.74 -20.92 -8.85
N GLY A 207 5.87 -20.25 -8.08
CA GLY A 207 6.27 -19.15 -7.20
C GLY A 207 5.11 -18.50 -6.46
N VAL A 208 5.47 -17.50 -5.67
CA VAL A 208 4.55 -16.65 -4.92
C VAL A 208 4.87 -15.21 -5.22
N LEU A 209 3.94 -14.43 -5.75
CA LEU A 209 4.08 -13.00 -5.99
C LEU A 209 3.34 -12.21 -4.91
N ILE A 210 4.07 -11.32 -4.26
CA ILE A 210 3.52 -10.40 -3.25
C ILE A 210 3.55 -8.99 -3.84
N ASP A 211 2.43 -8.25 -3.74
CA ASP A 211 2.43 -6.81 -4.05
C ASP A 211 3.44 -6.08 -3.16
N GLU A 212 4.38 -5.34 -3.77
CA GLU A 212 5.53 -4.78 -3.06
C GLU A 212 5.13 -3.54 -2.24
N PHE A 213 4.87 -3.72 -0.97
CA PHE A 213 4.59 -2.65 -0.02
C PHE A 213 5.82 -2.19 0.79
N THR A 214 6.90 -2.93 0.71
CA THR A 214 8.22 -2.63 1.30
C THR A 214 9.29 -3.36 0.49
N SER A 215 10.54 -2.87 0.53
CA SER A 215 11.61 -3.53 -0.23
C SER A 215 11.76 -5.00 0.17
N PRO A 216 12.16 -5.90 -0.76
CA PRO A 216 12.38 -7.31 -0.47
C PRO A 216 13.34 -7.53 0.71
N GLN A 217 14.39 -6.72 0.81
CA GLN A 217 15.33 -6.79 1.93
C GLN A 217 14.64 -6.55 3.28
N ASN A 218 13.77 -5.54 3.38
CA ASN A 218 13.00 -5.27 4.59
C ASN A 218 11.98 -6.36 4.87
N TYR A 219 11.31 -6.87 3.83
CA TYR A 219 10.38 -8.00 3.95
C TYR A 219 11.06 -9.19 4.61
N PHE A 220 12.21 -9.64 4.11
CA PHE A 220 12.96 -10.75 4.68
C PHE A 220 13.50 -10.45 6.09
N ASN A 221 13.86 -9.21 6.41
CA ASN A 221 14.28 -8.84 7.76
C ASN A 221 13.15 -8.98 8.78
N TYR A 222 11.91 -8.58 8.42
CA TYR A 222 10.75 -8.82 9.28
C TYR A 222 10.38 -10.30 9.35
N LEU A 223 10.46 -11.01 8.24
CA LEU A 223 10.11 -12.42 8.11
C LEU A 223 10.96 -13.32 9.01
N LYS A 224 12.23 -12.97 9.27
CA LYS A 224 13.13 -13.71 10.20
C LYS A 224 12.57 -13.85 11.61
N LYS A 225 11.63 -12.99 12.01
CA LYS A 225 11.00 -13.00 13.34
C LYS A 225 9.78 -13.92 13.43
N GLU A 226 9.33 -14.45 12.30
CA GLU A 226 8.19 -15.38 12.25
C GLU A 226 8.62 -16.80 12.62
N ALA A 227 7.72 -17.54 13.28
CA ALA A 227 8.00 -18.91 13.70
C ALA A 227 8.21 -19.88 12.52
N HIS A 228 7.51 -19.64 11.42
CA HIS A 228 7.56 -20.44 10.20
C HIS A 228 7.73 -19.53 8.99
N PRO A 229 8.95 -19.04 8.69
CA PRO A 229 9.16 -18.12 7.60
C PRO A 229 9.16 -18.83 6.23
N LEU A 230 8.34 -18.37 5.28
CA LEU A 230 8.43 -18.76 3.89
C LEU A 230 9.56 -17.97 3.21
N THR A 231 10.69 -18.61 2.96
CA THR A 231 11.91 -17.93 2.49
C THR A 231 12.26 -18.20 1.03
N LYS A 232 11.59 -19.14 0.36
CA LYS A 232 11.91 -19.56 -1.01
C LYS A 232 10.73 -19.35 -1.95
N GLY A 233 11.03 -19.07 -3.21
CA GLY A 233 10.03 -18.90 -4.26
C GLY A 233 9.18 -17.64 -4.13
N LEU A 234 9.64 -16.63 -3.37
CA LEU A 234 8.99 -15.34 -3.25
C LEU A 234 9.49 -14.37 -4.33
N TYR A 235 8.56 -13.71 -4.95
CA TYR A 235 8.74 -12.63 -5.91
C TYR A 235 7.99 -11.39 -5.42
N PHE A 236 8.49 -10.22 -5.77
CA PHE A 236 7.90 -8.94 -5.39
C PHE A 236 7.78 -8.04 -6.61
N ALA A 237 6.68 -7.33 -6.72
CA ALA A 237 6.49 -6.35 -7.79
C ALA A 237 5.66 -5.18 -7.29
N GLU A 238 6.12 -3.95 -7.55
CA GLU A 238 5.26 -2.78 -7.41
C GLU A 238 4.08 -2.90 -8.38
N LYS A 239 2.87 -2.69 -7.90
CA LYS A 239 1.63 -2.89 -8.67
C LYS A 239 1.49 -4.33 -9.18
N GLY A 240 1.67 -5.28 -8.28
CA GLY A 240 1.61 -6.71 -8.58
C GLY A 240 0.31 -7.12 -9.27
N GLU A 241 -0.80 -6.41 -9.03
CA GLU A 241 -2.08 -6.59 -9.72
C GLU A 241 -2.00 -6.36 -11.24
N SER A 242 -1.08 -5.51 -11.69
CA SER A 242 -0.81 -5.29 -13.13
C SER A 242 0.19 -6.30 -13.70
N THR A 243 0.89 -7.01 -12.83
CA THR A 243 1.93 -7.98 -13.20
C THR A 243 1.36 -9.37 -13.38
N HIS A 244 0.45 -9.78 -12.50
CA HIS A 244 -0.10 -11.13 -12.54
C HIS A 244 -1.56 -11.17 -12.04
N LEU A 245 -2.39 -11.89 -12.77
CA LEU A 245 -3.83 -11.99 -12.52
C LEU A 245 -4.17 -12.57 -11.12
N ALA A 246 -3.31 -13.43 -10.56
CA ALA A 246 -3.48 -13.95 -9.20
C ALA A 246 -3.47 -12.84 -8.14
N VAL A 247 -2.60 -11.82 -8.29
CA VAL A 247 -2.54 -10.66 -7.38
C VAL A 247 -3.77 -9.78 -7.57
N ALA A 248 -4.21 -9.56 -8.83
CA ALA A 248 -5.44 -8.82 -9.10
C ALA A 248 -6.67 -9.47 -8.44
N CYS A 249 -6.80 -10.79 -8.53
CA CYS A 249 -7.86 -11.54 -7.85
C CYS A 249 -7.76 -11.42 -6.31
N ALA A 250 -6.54 -11.52 -5.76
CA ALA A 250 -6.31 -11.37 -4.32
C ALA A 250 -6.70 -9.95 -3.83
N SER A 251 -6.32 -8.92 -4.58
CA SER A 251 -6.69 -7.53 -4.31
C SER A 251 -8.20 -7.31 -4.28
N ILE A 252 -8.92 -7.83 -5.29
CA ILE A 252 -10.38 -7.72 -5.38
C ILE A 252 -11.06 -8.42 -4.19
N ILE A 253 -10.64 -9.63 -3.86
CA ILE A 253 -11.20 -10.38 -2.73
C ILE A 253 -10.90 -9.66 -1.40
N ALA A 254 -9.65 -9.21 -1.20
CA ALA A 254 -9.26 -8.47 0.01
C ALA A 254 -10.05 -7.16 0.15
N ARG A 255 -10.26 -6.41 -0.95
CA ARG A 255 -11.01 -5.15 -0.94
C ARG A 255 -12.49 -5.37 -0.60
N ALA A 256 -13.13 -6.40 -1.12
CA ALA A 256 -14.51 -6.71 -0.76
C ALA A 256 -14.65 -6.93 0.75
N TRP A 257 -13.78 -7.74 1.34
CA TRP A 257 -13.79 -7.98 2.79
C TRP A 257 -13.41 -6.75 3.62
N PHE A 258 -12.53 -5.91 3.12
CA PHE A 258 -12.27 -4.62 3.76
C PHE A 258 -13.54 -3.76 3.79
N LEU A 259 -14.27 -3.64 2.67
CA LEU A 259 -15.53 -2.90 2.61
C LEU A 259 -16.59 -3.48 3.54
N GLU A 260 -16.76 -4.81 3.55
CA GLU A 260 -17.64 -5.51 4.49
C GLU A 260 -17.25 -5.26 5.96
N SER A 261 -15.94 -5.14 6.25
CA SER A 261 -15.45 -4.87 7.60
C SER A 261 -15.86 -3.50 8.14
N LEU A 262 -16.01 -2.50 7.27
CA LEU A 262 -16.49 -1.16 7.66
C LEU A 262 -17.93 -1.21 8.19
N THR A 263 -18.77 -2.04 7.59
CA THR A 263 -20.12 -2.28 8.07
C THR A 263 -20.11 -3.13 9.34
N THR A 264 -19.34 -4.22 9.37
CA THR A 264 -19.28 -5.17 10.48
C THR A 264 -18.81 -4.50 11.77
N PHE A 265 -17.71 -3.73 11.73
CA PHE A 265 -17.19 -3.04 12.93
C PHE A 265 -17.99 -1.80 13.29
N GLY A 266 -18.77 -1.24 12.38
CA GLY A 266 -19.69 -0.15 12.65
C GLY A 266 -21.04 -0.60 13.24
N ALA A 267 -21.45 -1.85 12.96
CA ALA A 267 -22.78 -2.36 13.32
C ALA A 267 -23.13 -2.24 14.83
N PRO A 268 -22.20 -2.49 15.79
CA PRO A 268 -22.49 -2.30 17.22
C PRO A 268 -22.84 -0.86 17.59
N TYR A 269 -22.51 0.09 16.73
CA TYR A 269 -22.70 1.53 16.93
C TYR A 269 -23.77 2.12 16.00
N ASP A 270 -24.47 1.25 15.26
CA ASP A 270 -25.50 1.64 14.27
C ASP A 270 -24.98 2.64 13.22
N VAL A 271 -23.77 2.38 12.69
CA VAL A 271 -23.11 3.19 11.68
C VAL A 271 -22.39 2.34 10.63
N VAL A 272 -22.19 2.90 9.44
CA VAL A 272 -21.21 2.41 8.47
C VAL A 272 -19.96 3.29 8.59
N LEU A 273 -18.82 2.67 8.88
CA LEU A 273 -17.56 3.39 9.03
C LEU A 273 -17.05 3.90 7.66
N PRO A 274 -16.57 5.14 7.56
CA PRO A 274 -16.02 5.65 6.30
C PRO A 274 -14.64 5.02 6.02
N SER A 275 -14.35 4.78 4.73
CA SER A 275 -13.03 4.37 4.28
C SER A 275 -12.06 5.54 4.13
N GLY A 276 -10.74 5.26 4.16
CA GLY A 276 -9.68 6.23 3.98
C GLY A 276 -9.25 6.94 5.27
N ALA A 277 -8.49 8.02 5.10
CA ALA A 277 -7.95 8.86 6.18
C ALA A 277 -7.90 10.30 5.69
N GLY A 278 -8.83 11.14 6.12
CA GLY A 278 -8.92 12.53 5.72
C GLY A 278 -9.91 13.28 6.60
N ALA A 279 -10.09 14.58 6.39
CA ALA A 279 -10.89 15.46 7.25
C ALA A 279 -12.33 14.96 7.50
N ASN A 280 -12.95 14.30 6.53
CA ASN A 280 -14.28 13.68 6.70
C ASN A 280 -14.23 12.49 7.66
N VAL A 281 -13.16 11.71 7.64
CA VAL A 281 -12.93 10.56 8.55
C VAL A 281 -12.64 11.07 9.95
N ASP A 282 -11.84 12.12 10.08
CA ASP A 282 -11.53 12.76 11.36
C ASP A 282 -12.80 13.33 12.01
N ALA A 283 -13.64 14.03 11.22
CA ALA A 283 -14.90 14.56 11.69
C ALA A 283 -15.88 13.44 12.11
N PHE A 284 -15.87 12.32 11.41
CA PHE A 284 -16.68 11.14 11.78
C PHE A 284 -16.17 10.51 13.06
N ALA A 285 -14.86 10.34 13.23
CA ALA A 285 -14.24 9.82 14.44
C ALA A 285 -14.58 10.70 15.66
N ALA A 286 -14.52 12.03 15.53
CA ALA A 286 -14.89 12.95 16.59
C ALA A 286 -16.36 12.80 17.03
N LYS A 287 -17.29 12.61 16.06
CA LYS A 287 -18.71 12.34 16.37
C LYS A 287 -18.89 11.02 17.09
N LEU A 288 -18.16 9.98 16.66
CA LEU A 288 -18.23 8.65 17.26
C LEU A 288 -17.74 8.67 18.72
N ILE A 289 -16.60 9.34 18.97
CA ILE A 289 -16.03 9.55 20.31
C ILE A 289 -17.01 10.33 21.20
N LYS A 290 -17.61 11.39 20.66
CA LYS A 290 -18.59 12.20 21.43
C LYS A 290 -19.79 11.39 21.89
N LYS A 291 -20.24 10.42 21.06
CA LYS A 291 -21.43 9.60 21.35
C LYS A 291 -21.13 8.38 22.24
N TYR A 292 -19.99 7.72 22.04
CA TYR A 292 -19.70 6.42 22.63
C TYR A 292 -18.44 6.39 23.52
N GLY A 293 -17.72 7.51 23.63
CA GLY A 293 -16.45 7.58 24.32
C GLY A 293 -15.26 7.14 23.47
N PRO A 294 -14.01 7.39 23.92
CA PRO A 294 -12.79 7.14 23.10
C PRO A 294 -12.51 5.65 22.86
N ASP A 295 -12.99 4.76 23.72
CA ASP A 295 -12.75 3.32 23.59
C ASP A 295 -13.37 2.71 22.33
N VAL A 296 -14.38 3.37 21.72
CA VAL A 296 -14.97 2.97 20.45
C VAL A 296 -13.91 2.84 19.34
N LEU A 297 -12.87 3.64 19.38
CA LEU A 297 -11.81 3.62 18.38
C LEU A 297 -10.94 2.35 18.48
N ARG A 298 -10.81 1.73 19.65
CA ARG A 298 -10.05 0.49 19.81
C ARG A 298 -10.62 -0.66 18.99
N GLU A 299 -11.94 -0.68 18.83
CA GLU A 299 -12.65 -1.74 18.10
C GLU A 299 -12.93 -1.38 16.64
N THR A 300 -12.85 -0.09 16.27
CA THR A 300 -13.26 0.38 14.96
C THR A 300 -12.12 0.93 14.12
N ALA A 301 -11.03 1.41 14.73
CA ALA A 301 -9.94 2.13 14.09
C ALA A 301 -8.56 1.51 14.35
N LYS A 302 -7.65 1.65 13.40
CA LYS A 302 -6.23 1.31 13.51
C LYS A 302 -5.47 2.52 14.08
N LEU A 303 -4.99 2.39 15.32
CA LEU A 303 -4.33 3.44 16.12
C LEU A 303 -2.81 3.33 16.05
#